data_aa3ccb77c99ab3b32b4045cbfdb3d58a
#
_entry.id   aa3ccb77c99ab3b32b4045cbfdb3d58a
#
_cell.length_a   1.000
_cell.length_b   1.000
_cell.length_c   1.000
_cell.angle_alpha   90.00
_cell.angle_beta   90.00
_cell.angle_gamma   90.00
#
_symmetry.space_group_name_H-M   'P 1'
#
loop_
_entity.id
_entity.type
_entity.pdbx_description
1 polymer ?
#
loop_
_entity_poly.entity_id
_entity_poly.type
_entity_poly.pdbx_seq_one_letter_code
_entity_poly.pdbx_strand_id
1 'polypeptide(L)'
;MERRSFIRQTGIAGVLAAGAAPAIVNAQSNIRWRLTSSFPKSLDTLFGVADVFAKHVSDMTGGKFVVSTHAAGEIVPAFGTVDALQAGTVECANTAPYYYFGKDPTFALGCAIPFGLNSRQMTAWMYEGNGLKLMREFYKQYNIISFPMGNTGAQMGGWFRKEIKGLADIKGLKFRTGGFSGRVWERMGGVAANIPGGEIYTALEKGTIDAAEWVGPYDDQKLGFNKIAQNYAYPGYWEGGPQLDLHVNIKAYEALSSEYKAIVEAAAAYAHTDMQAKYDARNSAALKQLVAGGTKLFKFPKDLMDNAFKESMALYSELSASNPAWKKVYEDYSTFRRDANLWFRFTEAAFDDYMQSAKL
;
A
#
# COMPACT_ATOMS: atom_id res chain seq x y z
N MET A 1 -87.20 14.63 -1.24
CA MET A 1 -86.42 14.70 -2.50
C MET A 1 -85.24 15.61 -2.27
N GLU A 2 -84.16 15.02 -2.47
CA GLU A 2 -82.78 15.36 -2.86
C GLU A 2 -81.82 15.70 -1.73
N ARG A 3 -81.28 14.67 -1.10
CA ARG A 3 -80.07 14.69 -0.27
C ARG A 3 -78.96 13.79 -0.83
N ARG A 4 -79.05 13.38 -2.11
CA ARG A 4 -78.11 12.43 -2.72
C ARG A 4 -77.15 12.98 -3.79
N SER A 5 -77.27 14.24 -4.16
CA SER A 5 -76.40 14.82 -5.22
C SER A 5 -75.19 15.62 -4.73
N PHE A 6 -75.07 15.89 -3.40
CA PHE A 6 -74.01 16.74 -2.91
C PHE A 6 -72.68 15.96 -2.50
N ILE A 7 -72.77 14.63 -2.44
CA ILE A 7 -71.62 13.79 -2.03
C ILE A 7 -70.83 13.28 -3.23
N ARG A 8 -71.28 13.50 -4.46
CA ARG A 8 -70.55 13.01 -5.66
C ARG A 8 -69.61 14.03 -6.32
N GLN A 9 -69.67 15.30 -5.95
CA GLN A 9 -68.81 16.34 -6.56
C GLN A 9 -67.61 16.79 -5.69
N THR A 10 -67.60 16.42 -4.42
CA THR A 10 -66.45 16.74 -3.54
C THR A 10 -65.42 15.61 -3.43
N GLY A 11 -65.66 14.44 -4.02
CA GLY A 11 -64.77 13.27 -3.94
C GLY A 11 -63.73 13.16 -5.04
N ILE A 12 -63.78 13.99 -6.10
CA ILE A 12 -62.86 13.86 -7.25
C ILE A 12 -61.85 14.99 -7.33
N ALA A 13 -62.04 16.09 -6.61
CA ALA A 13 -61.07 17.20 -6.58
C ALA A 13 -59.96 17.05 -5.52
N GLY A 14 -60.05 16.07 -4.61
CA GLY A 14 -59.09 15.84 -3.53
C GLY A 14 -57.97 14.85 -3.82
N VAL A 15 -58.04 14.07 -4.93
CA VAL A 15 -57.10 12.98 -5.22
C VAL A 15 -56.07 13.36 -6.30
N LEU A 16 -56.23 14.51 -6.96
CA LEU A 16 -55.28 14.96 -8.01
C LEU A 16 -54.23 15.98 -7.54
N ALA A 17 -54.22 16.36 -6.28
CA ALA A 17 -53.26 17.30 -5.75
C ALA A 17 -52.14 16.67 -4.89
N ALA A 18 -52.14 15.33 -4.68
CA ALA A 18 -51.13 14.62 -3.89
C ALA A 18 -50.07 13.89 -4.73
N GLY A 19 -50.04 14.13 -6.05
CA GLY A 19 -49.24 13.32 -6.98
C GLY A 19 -48.14 14.02 -7.78
N ALA A 20 -47.73 15.22 -7.42
CA ALA A 20 -46.61 15.88 -8.13
C ALA A 20 -45.74 16.70 -7.16
N ALA A 21 -45.19 16.05 -6.14
CA ALA A 21 -43.89 16.50 -5.69
C ALA A 21 -42.91 16.16 -6.82
N PRO A 22 -42.23 17.16 -7.43
CA PRO A 22 -41.15 16.80 -8.35
C PRO A 22 -40.16 15.99 -7.52
N ALA A 23 -39.99 14.72 -7.85
CA ALA A 23 -38.80 13.99 -7.47
C ALA A 23 -37.66 14.85 -8.04
N ILE A 24 -37.00 15.63 -7.19
CA ILE A 24 -35.71 16.18 -7.49
C ILE A 24 -34.80 14.95 -7.65
N VAL A 25 -34.83 14.35 -8.83
CA VAL A 25 -33.76 13.48 -9.29
C VAL A 25 -32.55 14.43 -9.30
N ASN A 26 -31.82 14.48 -8.20
CA ASN A 26 -30.46 14.98 -8.21
C ASN A 26 -29.75 14.16 -9.28
N ALA A 27 -29.74 14.69 -10.51
CA ALA A 27 -28.91 14.14 -11.58
C ALA A 27 -27.48 14.31 -11.12
N GLN A 28 -26.99 13.31 -10.40
CA GLN A 28 -25.62 13.27 -9.91
C GLN A 28 -24.73 13.35 -11.15
N SER A 29 -24.00 14.43 -11.29
CA SER A 29 -23.15 14.69 -12.45
C SER A 29 -22.16 13.53 -12.63
N ASN A 30 -21.93 13.10 -13.87
CA ASN A 30 -20.91 12.11 -14.17
C ASN A 30 -19.55 12.58 -13.69
N ILE A 31 -18.93 11.85 -12.76
CA ILE A 31 -17.62 12.15 -12.22
C ILE A 31 -16.59 11.34 -12.97
N ARG A 32 -15.48 11.98 -13.31
CA ARG A 32 -14.32 11.33 -13.91
C ARG A 32 -13.06 11.72 -13.17
N TRP A 33 -12.35 10.73 -12.65
CA TRP A 33 -11.05 10.88 -12.02
C TRP A 33 -9.96 10.20 -12.83
N ARG A 34 -8.76 10.73 -12.76
CA ARG A 34 -7.54 10.12 -13.25
C ARG A 34 -6.76 9.61 -12.04
N LEU A 35 -6.46 8.32 -12.04
CA LEU A 35 -5.61 7.68 -11.06
C LEU A 35 -4.24 7.43 -11.70
N THR A 36 -3.20 8.08 -11.19
CA THR A 36 -1.81 7.75 -11.57
C THR A 36 -1.22 6.75 -10.60
N SER A 37 -0.38 5.84 -11.07
CA SER A 37 0.25 4.80 -10.24
C SER A 37 1.77 4.95 -10.20
N SER A 38 2.37 4.60 -9.07
CA SER A 38 3.83 4.47 -8.95
C SER A 38 4.37 3.17 -9.57
N PHE A 39 3.51 2.30 -10.09
CA PHE A 39 3.86 0.95 -10.50
C PHE A 39 3.68 0.71 -11.99
N PRO A 40 4.50 -0.18 -12.60
CA PRO A 40 4.38 -0.55 -14.00
C PRO A 40 3.14 -1.44 -14.24
N LYS A 41 2.56 -1.31 -15.42
CA LYS A 41 1.32 -2.02 -15.83
C LYS A 41 1.47 -3.55 -15.85
N SER A 42 2.69 -4.06 -15.94
CA SER A 42 2.97 -5.51 -15.93
C SER A 42 2.66 -6.20 -14.59
N LEU A 43 2.53 -5.43 -13.51
CA LEU A 43 2.26 -5.95 -12.16
C LEU A 43 0.76 -5.90 -11.87
N ASP A 44 0.05 -7.00 -12.13
CA ASP A 44 -1.40 -7.16 -11.89
C ASP A 44 -1.78 -7.24 -10.40
N THR A 45 -0.81 -7.07 -9.52
CA THR A 45 -0.90 -6.86 -8.08
C THR A 45 -0.83 -5.37 -7.76
N LEU A 46 0.38 -4.78 -7.80
CA LEU A 46 0.65 -3.39 -7.41
C LEU A 46 -0.05 -2.37 -8.33
N PHE A 47 -0.08 -2.59 -9.64
CA PHE A 47 -0.86 -1.76 -10.55
C PHE A 47 -2.31 -2.23 -10.61
N GLY A 48 -2.54 -3.55 -10.67
CA GLY A 48 -3.86 -4.13 -10.82
C GLY A 48 -4.84 -3.78 -9.70
N VAL A 49 -4.34 -3.40 -8.51
CA VAL A 49 -5.20 -2.90 -7.41
C VAL A 49 -5.91 -1.60 -7.79
N ALA A 50 -5.29 -0.74 -8.61
CA ALA A 50 -5.93 0.46 -9.13
C ALA A 50 -7.09 0.12 -10.07
N ASP A 51 -6.94 -0.91 -10.92
CA ASP A 51 -7.99 -1.38 -11.82
C ASP A 51 -9.16 -2.00 -11.02
N VAL A 52 -8.87 -2.75 -9.96
CA VAL A 52 -9.89 -3.31 -9.04
C VAL A 52 -10.66 -2.18 -8.38
N PHE A 53 -9.99 -1.18 -7.83
CA PHE A 53 -10.61 0.00 -7.24
C PHE A 53 -11.52 0.73 -8.26
N ALA A 54 -10.98 1.05 -9.43
CA ALA A 54 -11.69 1.77 -10.48
C ALA A 54 -12.95 1.02 -10.95
N LYS A 55 -12.83 -0.30 -11.12
CA LYS A 55 -13.96 -1.16 -11.47
C LYS A 55 -15.06 -1.11 -10.41
N HIS A 56 -14.71 -1.28 -9.13
CA HIS A 56 -15.71 -1.26 -8.05
C HIS A 56 -16.39 0.10 -7.90
N VAL A 57 -15.68 1.21 -8.04
CA VAL A 57 -16.26 2.55 -8.04
C VAL A 57 -17.28 2.69 -9.19
N SER A 58 -16.93 2.23 -10.39
CA SER A 58 -17.82 2.29 -11.55
C SER A 58 -19.06 1.41 -11.37
N ASP A 59 -18.88 0.16 -10.93
CA ASP A 59 -19.96 -0.80 -10.74
C ASP A 59 -20.97 -0.30 -9.69
N MET A 60 -20.49 0.16 -8.53
CA MET A 60 -21.36 0.65 -7.45
C MET A 60 -22.07 1.96 -7.77
N THR A 61 -21.59 2.71 -8.77
CA THR A 61 -22.23 3.96 -9.21
C THR A 61 -23.01 3.83 -10.52
N GLY A 62 -23.14 2.61 -11.07
CA GLY A 62 -23.78 2.37 -12.36
C GLY A 62 -23.10 3.16 -13.50
N GLY A 63 -21.79 3.31 -13.46
CA GLY A 63 -20.98 4.03 -14.44
C GLY A 63 -21.02 5.57 -14.34
N LYS A 64 -21.65 6.11 -13.30
CA LYS A 64 -21.71 7.59 -13.10
C LYS A 64 -20.42 8.16 -12.51
N PHE A 65 -19.64 7.37 -11.82
CA PHE A 65 -18.30 7.72 -11.35
C PHE A 65 -17.29 6.77 -11.99
N VAL A 66 -16.45 7.30 -12.87
CA VAL A 66 -15.44 6.55 -13.61
C VAL A 66 -14.04 7.03 -13.21
N VAL A 67 -13.16 6.08 -12.88
CA VAL A 67 -11.75 6.33 -12.61
C VAL A 67 -10.93 5.71 -13.73
N SER A 68 -10.14 6.51 -14.46
CA SER A 68 -9.17 6.00 -15.44
C SER A 68 -7.82 5.76 -14.75
N THR A 69 -7.25 4.60 -14.98
CA THR A 69 -5.98 4.16 -14.36
C THR A 69 -4.82 4.37 -15.33
N HIS A 70 -3.71 4.91 -14.82
CA HIS A 70 -2.51 5.24 -15.58
C HIS A 70 -1.28 4.71 -14.86
N ALA A 71 -0.45 3.95 -15.56
CA ALA A 71 0.77 3.39 -15.01
C ALA A 71 1.86 4.45 -14.77
N ALA A 72 2.89 4.07 -14.04
CA ALA A 72 4.07 4.91 -13.83
C ALA A 72 4.65 5.39 -15.18
N GLY A 73 4.83 6.70 -15.32
CA GLY A 73 5.36 7.33 -16.52
C GLY A 73 4.30 7.73 -17.56
N GLU A 74 3.03 7.31 -17.45
CA GLU A 74 1.97 7.71 -18.40
C GLU A 74 1.50 9.16 -18.15
N ILE A 75 1.35 9.59 -16.91
CA ILE A 75 1.03 10.99 -16.57
C ILE A 75 2.22 11.64 -15.87
N VAL A 76 2.78 10.98 -14.84
CA VAL A 76 3.93 11.46 -14.07
C VAL A 76 4.89 10.31 -13.80
N PRO A 77 6.18 10.58 -13.54
CA PRO A 77 7.13 9.55 -13.10
C PRO A 77 6.66 8.84 -11.83
N ALA A 78 7.15 7.61 -11.59
CA ALA A 78 6.72 6.75 -10.48
C ALA A 78 6.71 7.44 -9.11
N PHE A 79 7.67 8.31 -8.82
CA PHE A 79 7.81 9.02 -7.56
C PHE A 79 7.24 10.46 -7.59
N GLY A 80 6.57 10.85 -8.68
CA GLY A 80 5.96 12.17 -8.85
C GLY A 80 4.50 12.27 -8.41
N THR A 81 3.89 11.20 -7.89
CA THR A 81 2.44 11.16 -7.67
C THR A 81 1.97 12.13 -6.59
N VAL A 82 2.73 12.31 -5.49
CA VAL A 82 2.38 13.27 -4.43
C VAL A 82 2.42 14.71 -4.96
N ASP A 83 3.43 15.07 -5.77
CA ASP A 83 3.51 16.40 -6.37
C ASP A 83 2.36 16.65 -7.35
N ALA A 84 1.98 15.64 -8.13
CA ALA A 84 0.84 15.73 -9.04
C ALA A 84 -0.49 15.94 -8.31
N LEU A 85 -0.68 15.27 -7.17
CA LEU A 85 -1.86 15.47 -6.29
C LEU A 85 -1.89 16.86 -5.68
N GLN A 86 -0.75 17.34 -5.16
CA GLN A 86 -0.64 18.68 -4.58
C GLN A 86 -0.97 19.78 -5.61
N ALA A 87 -0.48 19.60 -6.84
CA ALA A 87 -0.74 20.50 -7.95
C ALA A 87 -2.16 20.39 -8.54
N GLY A 88 -2.93 19.35 -8.16
CA GLY A 88 -4.24 19.08 -8.74
C GLY A 88 -4.18 18.58 -10.21
N THR A 89 -3.03 18.04 -10.64
CA THR A 89 -2.85 17.47 -11.97
C THR A 89 -3.65 16.20 -12.16
N VAL A 90 -3.81 15.42 -11.08
CA VAL A 90 -4.64 14.22 -11.01
C VAL A 90 -5.51 14.26 -9.75
N GLU A 91 -6.61 13.54 -9.79
CA GLU A 91 -7.57 13.45 -8.69
C GLU A 91 -7.13 12.45 -7.63
N CYS A 92 -6.51 11.34 -8.02
CA CYS A 92 -6.02 10.33 -7.09
C CYS A 92 -4.75 9.60 -7.61
N ALA A 93 -4.10 8.87 -6.71
CA ALA A 93 -2.90 8.11 -7.00
C ALA A 93 -2.83 6.82 -6.18
N ASN A 94 -2.25 5.76 -6.78
CA ASN A 94 -1.88 4.51 -6.14
C ASN A 94 -0.36 4.49 -5.94
N THR A 95 0.09 4.43 -4.68
CA THR A 95 1.52 4.52 -4.36
C THR A 95 1.87 3.81 -3.05
N ALA A 96 3.15 3.58 -2.84
CA ALA A 96 3.71 3.21 -1.54
C ALA A 96 4.18 4.49 -0.82
N PRO A 97 3.57 4.88 0.29
CA PRO A 97 3.88 6.15 0.96
C PRO A 97 5.35 6.33 1.29
N TYR A 98 6.10 5.29 1.62
CA TYR A 98 7.52 5.39 1.95
C TYR A 98 8.40 5.92 0.80
N TYR A 99 7.92 5.91 -0.44
CA TYR A 99 8.67 6.51 -1.57
C TYR A 99 8.92 8.00 -1.37
N TYR A 100 8.14 8.65 -0.53
CA TYR A 100 8.26 10.07 -0.19
C TYR A 100 9.02 10.34 1.11
N PHE A 101 9.76 9.34 1.60
CA PHE A 101 10.66 9.48 2.75
C PHE A 101 11.59 10.69 2.66
N GLY A 102 12.06 11.02 1.46
CA GLY A 102 12.91 12.19 1.22
C GLY A 102 12.19 13.54 1.40
N LYS A 103 10.85 13.57 1.32
CA LYS A 103 10.06 14.77 1.64
C LYS A 103 9.86 14.90 3.15
N ASP A 104 9.42 13.83 3.78
CA ASP A 104 9.27 13.71 5.23
C ASP A 104 9.29 12.21 5.61
N PRO A 105 10.15 11.79 6.56
CA PRO A 105 10.22 10.38 6.98
C PRO A 105 8.90 9.83 7.53
N THR A 106 7.99 10.69 7.98
CA THR A 106 6.67 10.29 8.51
C THR A 106 5.82 9.55 7.47
N PHE A 107 6.02 9.80 6.17
CA PHE A 107 5.37 9.03 5.10
C PHE A 107 5.58 7.51 5.25
N ALA A 108 6.73 7.08 5.73
CA ALA A 108 7.03 5.66 5.87
C ALA A 108 6.14 4.94 6.89
N LEU A 109 5.67 5.64 7.91
CA LEU A 109 4.75 5.08 8.93
C LEU A 109 3.38 4.70 8.34
N GLY A 110 2.97 5.31 7.25
CA GLY A 110 1.77 4.93 6.51
C GLY A 110 1.94 3.73 5.59
N CYS A 111 3.16 3.19 5.45
CA CYS A 111 3.46 2.05 4.59
C CYS A 111 4.15 0.92 5.35
N ALA A 112 5.46 1.03 5.55
CA ALA A 112 6.27 0.09 6.32
C ALA A 112 7.55 0.75 6.81
N ILE A 113 8.03 0.28 7.94
CA ILE A 113 9.34 0.58 8.49
C ILE A 113 10.03 -0.73 8.90
N PRO A 114 11.37 -0.81 8.89
CA PRO A 114 12.09 -1.99 9.33
C PRO A 114 11.65 -2.48 10.72
N PHE A 115 11.39 -3.78 10.84
CA PHE A 115 10.86 -4.41 12.05
C PHE A 115 9.55 -3.79 12.56
N GLY A 116 8.75 -3.25 11.64
CA GLY A 116 7.45 -2.65 11.90
C GLY A 116 6.32 -3.66 12.08
N LEU A 117 5.10 -3.21 11.82
CA LEU A 117 3.89 -4.02 11.85
C LEU A 117 3.86 -4.99 10.66
N ASN A 118 3.33 -6.20 10.87
CA ASN A 118 2.95 -7.07 9.78
C ASN A 118 1.62 -6.61 9.14
N SER A 119 1.20 -7.23 8.03
CA SER A 119 0.02 -6.80 7.28
C SER A 119 -1.26 -6.75 8.13
N ARG A 120 -1.49 -7.77 8.95
CA ARG A 120 -2.68 -7.85 9.80
C ARG A 120 -2.64 -6.83 10.95
N GLN A 121 -1.45 -6.62 11.53
CA GLN A 121 -1.24 -5.59 12.55
C GLN A 121 -1.39 -4.18 11.96
N MET A 122 -0.89 -3.95 10.74
CA MET A 122 -1.02 -2.67 10.04
C MET A 122 -2.48 -2.33 9.75
N THR A 123 -3.23 -3.30 9.24
CA THR A 123 -4.68 -3.15 9.03
C THR A 123 -5.41 -2.84 10.34
N ALA A 124 -5.08 -3.55 11.42
CA ALA A 124 -5.68 -3.29 12.73
C ALA A 124 -5.34 -1.89 13.28
N TRP A 125 -4.08 -1.44 13.12
CA TRP A 125 -3.69 -0.09 13.52
C TRP A 125 -4.40 0.99 12.73
N MET A 126 -4.58 0.79 11.41
CA MET A 126 -5.26 1.74 10.55
C MET A 126 -6.75 1.85 10.86
N TYR A 127 -7.47 0.73 10.99
CA TYR A 127 -8.93 0.76 11.08
C TYR A 127 -9.47 0.83 12.52
N GLU A 128 -8.78 0.21 13.49
CA GLU A 128 -9.25 0.13 14.89
C GLU A 128 -8.32 0.85 15.87
N GLY A 129 -7.09 1.19 15.43
CA GLY A 129 -6.17 2.05 16.16
C GLY A 129 -6.29 3.51 15.72
N ASN A 130 -5.23 4.29 15.98
CA ASN A 130 -5.18 5.69 15.58
C ASN A 130 -4.53 5.91 14.21
N GLY A 131 -4.09 4.85 13.52
CA GLY A 131 -3.26 4.95 12.32
C GLY A 131 -3.84 5.81 11.22
N LEU A 132 -5.06 5.50 10.78
CA LEU A 132 -5.71 6.24 9.70
C LEU A 132 -5.94 7.72 10.06
N LYS A 133 -6.34 8.00 11.31
CA LYS A 133 -6.53 9.37 11.79
C LYS A 133 -5.22 10.16 11.79
N LEU A 134 -4.15 9.58 12.34
CA LEU A 134 -2.85 10.24 12.44
C LEU A 134 -2.22 10.45 11.05
N MET A 135 -2.31 9.46 10.17
CA MET A 135 -1.78 9.58 8.81
C MET A 135 -2.58 10.58 7.97
N ARG A 136 -3.90 10.61 8.07
CA ARG A 136 -4.73 11.63 7.41
C ARG A 136 -4.43 13.04 7.91
N GLU A 137 -4.20 13.21 9.22
CA GLU A 137 -3.76 14.49 9.78
C GLU A 137 -2.41 14.92 9.20
N PHE A 138 -1.44 13.98 9.13
CA PHE A 138 -0.14 14.23 8.52
C PHE A 138 -0.25 14.57 7.03
N TYR A 139 -0.99 13.80 6.24
CA TYR A 139 -1.12 13.98 4.79
C TYR A 139 -1.86 15.25 4.39
N LYS A 140 -2.65 15.83 5.30
CA LYS A 140 -3.42 17.08 5.03
C LYS A 140 -2.51 18.24 4.60
N GLN A 141 -1.30 18.35 5.14
CA GLN A 141 -0.34 19.39 4.73
C GLN A 141 0.13 19.23 3.27
N TYR A 142 -0.03 18.05 2.70
CA TYR A 142 0.25 17.73 1.30
C TYR A 142 -1.00 17.76 0.43
N ASN A 143 -2.12 18.30 0.93
CA ASN A 143 -3.41 18.32 0.23
C ASN A 143 -3.93 16.91 -0.14
N ILE A 144 -3.67 15.93 0.70
CA ILE A 144 -3.99 14.51 0.49
C ILE A 144 -4.90 13.99 1.62
N ILE A 145 -5.92 13.23 1.24
CA ILE A 145 -6.62 12.28 2.10
C ILE A 145 -6.28 10.87 1.62
N SER A 146 -6.00 9.94 2.55
CA SER A 146 -5.56 8.58 2.23
C SER A 146 -6.58 7.52 2.62
N PHE A 147 -6.51 6.39 1.87
CA PHE A 147 -7.27 5.18 2.15
C PHE A 147 -6.34 3.98 1.94
N PRO A 148 -6.27 3.02 2.90
CA PRO A 148 -5.61 1.75 2.66
C PRO A 148 -6.18 1.07 1.41
N MET A 149 -5.34 0.79 0.40
CA MET A 149 -5.80 0.22 -0.88
C MET A 149 -4.94 -0.97 -1.34
N GLY A 150 -4.09 -1.46 -0.51
CA GLY A 150 -3.27 -2.64 -0.80
C GLY A 150 -2.38 -3.02 0.35
N ASN A 151 -1.96 -4.27 0.38
CA ASN A 151 -0.91 -4.75 1.26
C ASN A 151 -0.21 -5.94 0.58
N THR A 152 1.11 -6.00 0.66
CA THR A 152 1.86 -7.09 0.01
C THR A 152 1.99 -8.34 0.88
N GLY A 153 1.64 -8.26 2.16
CA GLY A 153 2.10 -9.23 3.15
C GLY A 153 3.60 -9.07 3.43
N ALA A 154 4.16 -10.00 4.18
CA ALA A 154 5.59 -10.01 4.46
C ALA A 154 6.39 -10.28 3.18
N GLN A 155 7.45 -9.51 3.00
CA GLN A 155 8.26 -9.57 1.78
C GLN A 155 9.51 -10.43 1.94
N MET A 156 10.11 -10.78 0.79
CA MET A 156 11.41 -11.42 0.72
C MET A 156 12.55 -10.39 0.89
N GLY A 157 13.73 -10.90 1.25
CA GLY A 157 14.93 -10.07 1.45
C GLY A 157 15.69 -9.67 0.18
N GLY A 158 15.14 -9.99 -1.00
CA GLY A 158 15.68 -9.56 -2.29
C GLY A 158 16.72 -10.48 -2.91
N TRP A 159 17.19 -10.07 -4.07
CA TRP A 159 18.03 -10.82 -4.99
C TRP A 159 19.46 -10.33 -4.94
N PHE A 160 20.40 -11.27 -4.76
CA PHE A 160 21.83 -10.99 -4.63
C PHE A 160 22.63 -11.81 -5.65
N ARG A 161 23.68 -11.22 -6.21
CA ARG A 161 24.62 -11.96 -7.08
C ARG A 161 25.41 -13.01 -6.31
N LYS A 162 25.64 -12.74 -5.02
CA LYS A 162 26.32 -13.65 -4.08
C LYS A 162 25.51 -13.78 -2.80
N GLU A 163 25.56 -14.92 -2.17
CA GLU A 163 25.01 -15.12 -0.84
C GLU A 163 25.69 -14.23 0.19
N ILE A 164 24.92 -13.61 1.05
CA ILE A 164 25.41 -12.80 2.17
C ILE A 164 25.58 -13.73 3.38
N LYS A 165 26.82 -13.89 3.83
CA LYS A 165 27.19 -14.80 4.93
C LYS A 165 27.39 -14.09 6.26
N GLY A 166 27.46 -12.75 6.26
CA GLY A 166 27.64 -11.93 7.44
C GLY A 166 27.54 -10.45 7.14
N LEU A 167 27.53 -9.63 8.18
CA LEU A 167 27.44 -8.17 8.07
C LEU A 167 28.58 -7.57 7.22
N ALA A 168 29.77 -8.19 7.24
CA ALA A 168 30.91 -7.69 6.47
C ALA A 168 30.68 -7.74 4.94
N ASP A 169 29.84 -8.63 4.45
CA ASP A 169 29.58 -8.83 3.02
C ASP A 169 28.77 -7.70 2.38
N ILE A 170 28.09 -6.88 3.20
CA ILE A 170 27.29 -5.76 2.68
C ILE A 170 28.09 -4.46 2.53
N LYS A 171 29.33 -4.43 3.01
CA LYS A 171 30.17 -3.21 2.94
C LYS A 171 30.40 -2.78 1.50
N GLY A 172 29.90 -1.58 1.16
CA GLY A 172 29.96 -1.02 -0.19
C GLY A 172 29.04 -1.69 -1.21
N LEU A 173 28.23 -2.69 -0.82
CA LEU A 173 27.29 -3.36 -1.70
C LEU A 173 26.16 -2.41 -2.10
N LYS A 174 25.98 -2.23 -3.41
CA LYS A 174 24.96 -1.36 -3.97
C LYS A 174 23.64 -2.11 -4.03
N PHE A 175 22.73 -1.74 -3.16
CA PHE A 175 21.45 -2.38 -3.01
C PHE A 175 20.29 -1.45 -3.38
N ARG A 176 19.48 -1.87 -4.34
CA ARG A 176 18.21 -1.20 -4.59
C ARG A 176 17.23 -1.63 -3.51
N THR A 177 16.77 -0.67 -2.74
CA THR A 177 15.74 -0.88 -1.73
C THR A 177 14.84 0.34 -1.64
N GLY A 178 13.55 0.11 -1.35
CA GLY A 178 12.56 1.17 -1.22
C GLY A 178 12.60 1.85 0.14
N GLY A 179 12.27 3.15 0.14
CA GLY A 179 11.92 3.87 1.35
C GLY A 179 12.96 3.91 2.46
N PHE A 180 12.52 3.55 3.65
CA PHE A 180 13.29 3.70 4.90
C PHE A 180 14.47 2.73 5.03
N SER A 181 14.34 1.54 4.45
CA SER A 181 15.36 0.49 4.53
C SER A 181 16.71 0.92 3.95
N GLY A 182 16.71 1.82 2.97
CA GLY A 182 17.94 2.38 2.39
C GLY A 182 18.80 3.08 3.43
N ARG A 183 18.22 3.85 4.32
CA ARG A 183 18.96 4.52 5.40
C ARG A 183 19.57 3.54 6.40
N VAL A 184 18.83 2.48 6.73
CA VAL A 184 19.39 1.43 7.61
C VAL A 184 20.51 0.69 6.92
N TRP A 185 20.38 0.37 5.63
CA TRP A 185 21.42 -0.26 4.83
C TRP A 185 22.71 0.56 4.77
N GLU A 186 22.61 1.87 4.57
CA GLU A 186 23.73 2.81 4.58
C GLU A 186 24.43 2.84 5.93
N ARG A 187 23.68 2.85 7.04
CA ARG A 187 24.24 2.83 8.40
C ARG A 187 25.00 1.54 8.71
N MET A 188 24.65 0.46 8.05
CA MET A 188 25.37 -0.83 8.13
C MET A 188 26.60 -0.90 7.20
N GLY A 189 26.85 0.14 6.40
CA GLY A 189 28.02 0.23 5.52
C GLY A 189 27.77 -0.12 4.06
N GLY A 190 26.53 -0.38 3.67
CA GLY A 190 26.13 -0.56 2.28
C GLY A 190 25.90 0.75 1.54
N VAL A 191 25.51 0.66 0.27
CA VAL A 191 25.13 1.80 -0.58
C VAL A 191 23.69 1.56 -1.05
N ALA A 192 22.78 2.45 -0.68
CA ALA A 192 21.38 2.34 -1.08
C ALA A 192 21.09 3.08 -2.39
N ALA A 193 20.19 2.54 -3.19
CA ALA A 193 19.66 3.18 -4.39
C ALA A 193 18.13 3.06 -4.43
N ASN A 194 17.42 4.17 -4.53
CA ASN A 194 15.96 4.17 -4.70
C ASN A 194 15.65 4.30 -6.19
N ILE A 195 15.37 3.16 -6.85
CA ILE A 195 15.11 3.06 -8.28
C ILE A 195 13.68 2.56 -8.49
N PRO A 196 12.89 3.17 -9.40
CA PRO A 196 11.55 2.69 -9.76
C PRO A 196 11.54 1.24 -10.25
N GLY A 197 10.46 0.50 -9.96
CA GLY A 197 10.38 -0.94 -10.24
C GLY A 197 10.67 -1.31 -11.70
N GLY A 198 10.20 -0.53 -12.66
CA GLY A 198 10.44 -0.78 -14.08
C GLY A 198 11.89 -0.61 -14.56
N GLU A 199 12.76 -0.01 -13.73
CA GLU A 199 14.16 0.26 -14.07
C GLU A 199 15.14 -0.71 -13.38
N ILE A 200 14.69 -1.48 -12.40
CA ILE A 200 15.54 -2.34 -11.55
C ILE A 200 16.25 -3.42 -12.38
N TYR A 201 15.52 -4.08 -13.29
CA TYR A 201 16.11 -5.14 -14.13
C TYR A 201 17.33 -4.61 -14.90
N THR A 202 17.17 -3.48 -15.57
CA THR A 202 18.26 -2.85 -16.33
C THR A 202 19.42 -2.41 -15.44
N ALA A 203 19.15 -1.90 -14.25
CA ALA A 203 20.19 -1.50 -13.30
C ALA A 203 20.99 -2.71 -12.77
N LEU A 204 20.30 -3.83 -12.48
CA LEU A 204 20.94 -5.09 -12.15
C LEU A 204 21.77 -5.62 -13.34
N GLU A 205 21.19 -5.70 -14.51
CA GLU A 205 21.85 -6.23 -15.73
C GLU A 205 23.15 -5.49 -16.04
N LYS A 206 23.11 -4.16 -15.99
CA LYS A 206 24.28 -3.30 -16.23
C LYS A 206 25.29 -3.26 -15.07
N GLY A 207 24.98 -3.89 -13.92
CA GLY A 207 25.85 -3.84 -12.74
C GLY A 207 25.90 -2.47 -12.06
N THR A 208 24.94 -1.56 -12.34
CA THR A 208 24.81 -0.29 -11.63
C THR A 208 24.48 -0.52 -10.16
N ILE A 209 23.75 -1.62 -9.88
CA ILE A 209 23.46 -2.16 -8.56
C ILE A 209 23.88 -3.63 -8.49
N ASP A 210 24.22 -4.11 -7.29
CA ASP A 210 24.68 -5.47 -7.03
C ASP A 210 23.54 -6.39 -6.57
N ALA A 211 22.50 -5.79 -5.99
CA ALA A 211 21.35 -6.48 -5.43
C ALA A 211 20.12 -5.59 -5.49
N ALA A 212 18.94 -6.23 -5.44
CA ALA A 212 17.66 -5.53 -5.41
C ALA A 212 16.60 -6.32 -4.63
N GLU A 213 15.79 -5.62 -3.85
CA GLU A 213 14.51 -6.12 -3.35
C GLU A 213 13.36 -5.56 -4.20
N TRP A 214 12.21 -6.24 -4.14
CA TRP A 214 10.97 -5.72 -4.68
C TRP A 214 9.80 -6.09 -3.77
N VAL A 215 9.17 -7.26 -3.96
CA VAL A 215 8.08 -7.72 -3.10
C VAL A 215 8.29 -9.17 -2.68
N GLY A 216 8.20 -10.06 -3.64
CA GLY A 216 8.19 -11.49 -3.39
C GLY A 216 8.11 -12.29 -4.69
N PRO A 217 8.05 -13.63 -4.57
CA PRO A 217 8.25 -14.54 -5.70
C PRO A 217 7.44 -14.21 -6.95
N TYR A 218 6.16 -13.85 -6.78
CA TYR A 218 5.25 -13.66 -7.90
C TYR A 218 5.60 -12.43 -8.76
N ASP A 219 5.82 -11.29 -8.15
CA ASP A 219 6.18 -10.06 -8.86
C ASP A 219 7.64 -10.10 -9.31
N ASP A 220 8.55 -10.59 -8.46
CA ASP A 220 9.98 -10.65 -8.73
C ASP A 220 10.29 -11.55 -9.94
N GLN A 221 9.55 -12.65 -10.09
CA GLN A 221 9.62 -13.52 -11.26
C GLN A 221 9.19 -12.79 -12.54
N LYS A 222 8.13 -11.99 -12.49
CA LYS A 222 7.67 -11.17 -13.62
C LYS A 222 8.68 -10.10 -14.03
N LEU A 223 9.37 -9.53 -13.05
CA LEU A 223 10.42 -8.55 -13.28
C LEU A 223 11.75 -9.20 -13.72
N GLY A 224 11.86 -10.53 -13.63
CA GLY A 224 12.96 -11.30 -14.19
C GLY A 224 14.27 -11.27 -13.40
N PHE A 225 14.25 -10.88 -12.12
CA PHE A 225 15.46 -10.72 -11.32
C PHE A 225 16.27 -12.02 -11.16
N ASN A 226 15.59 -13.16 -11.11
CA ASN A 226 16.17 -14.49 -11.06
C ASN A 226 17.08 -14.82 -12.27
N LYS A 227 16.93 -14.11 -13.39
CA LYS A 227 17.79 -14.30 -14.57
C LYS A 227 19.18 -13.68 -14.40
N ILE A 228 19.32 -12.72 -13.47
CA ILE A 228 20.57 -11.97 -13.27
C ILE A 228 21.21 -12.30 -11.94
N ALA A 229 20.40 -12.44 -10.88
CA ALA A 229 20.84 -12.78 -9.52
C ALA A 229 20.11 -14.03 -9.04
N GLN A 230 20.82 -15.04 -8.58
CA GLN A 230 20.25 -16.35 -8.24
C GLN A 230 20.08 -16.60 -6.74
N ASN A 231 20.66 -15.73 -5.89
CA ASN A 231 20.57 -15.90 -4.45
C ASN A 231 19.45 -15.02 -3.92
N TYR A 232 18.42 -15.63 -3.34
CA TYR A 232 17.19 -14.99 -2.91
C TYR A 232 17.08 -15.04 -1.39
N ALA A 233 17.24 -13.88 -0.76
CA ALA A 233 17.28 -13.73 0.68
C ALA A 233 15.89 -13.74 1.33
N TYR A 234 15.83 -14.12 2.61
CA TYR A 234 14.68 -13.97 3.50
C TYR A 234 15.10 -13.83 4.96
N PRO A 235 14.21 -13.24 5.82
CA PRO A 235 13.06 -12.43 5.50
C PRO A 235 13.44 -11.01 5.06
N GLY A 236 12.52 -10.30 4.40
CA GLY A 236 12.63 -8.86 4.21
C GLY A 236 12.32 -8.12 5.50
N TYR A 237 13.28 -7.91 6.36
CA TYR A 237 13.11 -7.33 7.69
C TYR A 237 12.58 -5.88 7.67
N TRP A 238 12.67 -5.23 6.53
CA TRP A 238 12.21 -3.87 6.31
C TRP A 238 10.70 -3.78 6.04
N GLU A 239 10.05 -4.88 5.64
CA GLU A 239 8.68 -4.88 5.17
C GLU A 239 7.90 -6.12 5.63
N GLY A 240 7.42 -6.07 6.88
CA GLY A 240 6.57 -7.12 7.45
C GLY A 240 5.16 -7.15 6.86
N GLY A 241 4.74 -6.07 6.20
CA GLY A 241 3.44 -5.93 5.56
C GLY A 241 3.23 -4.50 5.08
N PRO A 242 3.93 -4.08 4.00
CA PRO A 242 3.79 -2.73 3.48
C PRO A 242 2.38 -2.49 2.96
N GLN A 243 1.76 -1.44 3.49
CA GLN A 243 0.49 -0.94 3.03
C GLN A 243 0.69 -0.01 1.84
N LEU A 244 -0.14 -0.16 0.83
CA LEU A 244 -0.26 0.78 -0.26
C LEU A 244 -1.51 1.63 -0.05
N ASP A 245 -1.41 2.90 -0.45
CA ASP A 245 -2.50 3.85 -0.29
C ASP A 245 -3.08 4.30 -1.62
N LEU A 246 -4.39 4.47 -1.61
CA LEU A 246 -5.07 5.43 -2.46
C LEU A 246 -4.91 6.79 -1.83
N HIS A 247 -4.08 7.64 -2.42
CA HIS A 247 -4.01 9.06 -2.10
C HIS A 247 -4.99 9.82 -2.98
N VAL A 248 -5.82 10.67 -2.39
CA VAL A 248 -6.81 11.49 -3.11
C VAL A 248 -6.56 12.96 -2.80
N ASN A 249 -6.61 13.81 -3.82
CA ASN A 249 -6.60 15.26 -3.63
C ASN A 249 -7.81 15.67 -2.77
N ILE A 250 -7.58 16.42 -1.69
CA ILE A 250 -8.64 16.76 -0.72
C ILE A 250 -9.81 17.51 -1.40
N LYS A 251 -9.52 18.44 -2.31
CA LYS A 251 -10.59 19.20 -3.00
C LYS A 251 -11.45 18.30 -3.88
N ALA A 252 -10.81 17.34 -4.58
CA ALA A 252 -11.53 16.35 -5.39
C ALA A 252 -12.41 15.45 -4.51
N TYR A 253 -11.90 15.03 -3.35
CA TYR A 253 -12.68 14.21 -2.41
C TYR A 253 -13.83 15.01 -1.76
N GLU A 254 -13.60 16.24 -1.33
CA GLU A 254 -14.61 17.07 -0.70
C GLU A 254 -15.77 17.40 -1.64
N ALA A 255 -15.51 17.47 -2.94
CA ALA A 255 -16.52 17.69 -3.97
C ALA A 255 -17.49 16.50 -4.18
N LEU A 256 -17.16 15.31 -3.66
CA LEU A 256 -18.01 14.14 -3.74
C LEU A 256 -19.21 14.26 -2.78
N SER A 257 -20.35 13.66 -3.19
CA SER A 257 -21.45 13.41 -2.28
C SER A 257 -21.05 12.43 -1.16
N SER A 258 -21.81 12.42 -0.06
CA SER A 258 -21.59 11.47 1.04
C SER A 258 -21.66 10.01 0.56
N GLU A 259 -22.57 9.71 -0.37
CA GLU A 259 -22.67 8.39 -0.99
C GLU A 259 -21.40 8.01 -1.75
N TYR A 260 -20.87 8.90 -2.60
CA TYR A 260 -19.66 8.62 -3.37
C TYR A 260 -18.39 8.57 -2.50
N LYS A 261 -18.34 9.33 -1.41
CA LYS A 261 -17.28 9.20 -0.39
C LYS A 261 -17.26 7.81 0.23
N ALA A 262 -18.44 7.28 0.61
CA ALA A 262 -18.58 5.93 1.15
C ALA A 262 -18.20 4.85 0.11
N ILE A 263 -18.55 5.05 -1.17
CA ILE A 263 -18.17 4.14 -2.26
C ILE A 263 -16.63 4.12 -2.45
N VAL A 264 -15.96 5.27 -2.44
CA VAL A 264 -14.50 5.35 -2.54
C VAL A 264 -13.84 4.57 -1.40
N GLU A 265 -14.32 4.74 -0.18
CA GLU A 265 -13.79 4.04 1.00
C GLU A 265 -14.02 2.52 0.91
N ALA A 266 -15.22 2.08 0.55
CA ALA A 266 -15.56 0.67 0.39
C ALA A 266 -14.75 0.01 -0.75
N ALA A 267 -14.61 0.69 -1.90
CA ALA A 267 -13.85 0.19 -3.03
C ALA A 267 -12.35 0.05 -2.70
N ALA A 268 -11.78 1.01 -1.96
CA ALA A 268 -10.39 0.95 -1.50
C ALA A 268 -10.18 -0.22 -0.53
N ALA A 269 -11.07 -0.41 0.44
CA ALA A 269 -11.01 -1.51 1.41
C ALA A 269 -11.14 -2.89 0.73
N TYR A 270 -12.02 -3.02 -0.28
CA TYR A 270 -12.10 -4.24 -1.07
C TYR A 270 -10.79 -4.50 -1.84
N ALA A 271 -10.28 -3.49 -2.54
CA ALA A 271 -9.05 -3.60 -3.31
C ALA A 271 -7.84 -3.96 -2.40
N HIS A 272 -7.80 -3.43 -1.18
CA HIS A 272 -6.80 -3.79 -0.16
C HIS A 272 -6.81 -5.29 0.15
N THR A 273 -7.98 -5.85 0.41
CA THR A 273 -8.13 -7.29 0.70
C THR A 273 -7.81 -8.16 -0.51
N ASP A 274 -8.27 -7.77 -1.70
CA ASP A 274 -8.04 -8.49 -2.96
C ASP A 274 -6.54 -8.58 -3.30
N MET A 275 -5.80 -7.47 -3.14
CA MET A 275 -4.36 -7.46 -3.41
C MET A 275 -3.59 -8.39 -2.48
N GLN A 276 -3.85 -8.34 -1.16
CA GLN A 276 -3.18 -9.23 -0.21
C GLN A 276 -3.51 -10.69 -0.50
N ALA A 277 -4.77 -11.03 -0.74
CA ALA A 277 -5.19 -12.37 -1.10
C ALA A 277 -4.51 -12.89 -2.38
N LYS A 278 -4.30 -12.02 -3.38
CA LYS A 278 -3.55 -12.37 -4.59
C LYS A 278 -2.10 -12.74 -4.28
N TYR A 279 -1.41 -11.96 -3.44
CA TYR A 279 -0.03 -12.27 -3.06
C TYR A 279 0.06 -13.59 -2.30
N ASP A 280 -0.76 -13.77 -1.27
CA ASP A 280 -0.75 -14.96 -0.43
C ASP A 280 -1.01 -16.23 -1.26
N ALA A 281 -1.98 -16.16 -2.19
CA ALA A 281 -2.30 -17.28 -3.06
C ALA A 281 -1.22 -17.58 -4.12
N ARG A 282 -0.55 -16.56 -4.67
CA ARG A 282 0.31 -16.71 -5.85
C ARG A 282 1.79 -16.87 -5.53
N ASN A 283 2.25 -16.28 -4.41
CA ASN A 283 3.67 -16.34 -4.03
C ASN A 283 4.15 -17.78 -3.82
N SER A 284 3.33 -18.66 -3.25
CA SER A 284 3.72 -20.06 -3.02
C SER A 284 4.02 -20.81 -4.31
N ALA A 285 3.17 -20.66 -5.32
CA ALA A 285 3.39 -21.30 -6.64
C ALA A 285 4.61 -20.71 -7.35
N ALA A 286 4.76 -19.38 -7.33
CA ALA A 286 5.89 -18.69 -7.93
C ALA A 286 7.22 -19.07 -7.25
N LEU A 287 7.25 -19.19 -5.91
CA LEU A 287 8.43 -19.63 -5.18
C LEU A 287 8.88 -21.04 -5.62
N LYS A 288 7.94 -21.98 -5.74
CA LYS A 288 8.24 -23.32 -6.22
C LYS A 288 8.85 -23.31 -7.62
N GLN A 289 8.32 -22.49 -8.53
CA GLN A 289 8.86 -22.32 -9.88
C GLN A 289 10.27 -21.71 -9.88
N LEU A 290 10.51 -20.68 -9.08
CA LEU A 290 11.83 -20.05 -8.94
C LEU A 290 12.87 -21.04 -8.44
N VAL A 291 12.55 -21.81 -7.39
CA VAL A 291 13.45 -22.83 -6.82
C VAL A 291 13.71 -23.94 -7.83
N ALA A 292 12.69 -24.44 -8.51
CA ALA A 292 12.86 -25.44 -9.59
C ALA A 292 13.70 -24.90 -10.75
N GLY A 293 13.67 -23.59 -10.98
CA GLY A 293 14.51 -22.87 -11.97
C GLY A 293 15.93 -22.58 -11.52
N GLY A 294 16.36 -23.03 -10.32
CA GLY A 294 17.72 -22.89 -9.82
C GLY A 294 17.97 -21.73 -8.86
N THR A 295 16.92 -21.02 -8.44
CA THR A 295 17.03 -19.98 -7.40
C THR A 295 17.45 -20.59 -6.05
N LYS A 296 18.44 -20.00 -5.43
CA LYS A 296 19.01 -20.44 -4.15
C LYS A 296 18.47 -19.57 -3.02
N LEU A 297 17.65 -20.15 -2.14
CA LEU A 297 17.15 -19.47 -0.97
C LEU A 297 18.21 -19.41 0.12
N PHE A 298 18.38 -18.26 0.77
CA PHE A 298 19.23 -18.15 1.95
C PHE A 298 18.60 -17.21 2.99
N LYS A 299 18.81 -17.56 4.25
CA LYS A 299 18.37 -16.73 5.37
C LYS A 299 19.39 -15.66 5.66
N PHE A 300 18.97 -14.42 5.90
CA PHE A 300 19.89 -13.41 6.38
C PHE A 300 20.61 -13.84 7.66
N PRO A 301 21.93 -13.67 7.74
CA PRO A 301 22.71 -14.00 8.92
C PRO A 301 22.24 -13.24 10.16
N LYS A 302 22.41 -13.88 11.33
CA LYS A 302 21.94 -13.29 12.59
C LYS A 302 22.65 -11.97 12.92
N ASP A 303 23.93 -11.86 12.68
CA ASP A 303 24.71 -10.63 12.91
C ASP A 303 24.24 -9.46 12.06
N LEU A 304 23.84 -9.71 10.80
CA LEU A 304 23.21 -8.72 9.94
C LEU A 304 21.86 -8.29 10.51
N MET A 305 21.00 -9.24 10.89
CA MET A 305 19.67 -8.96 11.43
C MET A 305 19.73 -8.18 12.75
N ASP A 306 20.65 -8.56 13.66
CA ASP A 306 20.86 -7.88 14.93
C ASP A 306 21.35 -6.43 14.73
N ASN A 307 22.27 -6.23 13.76
CA ASN A 307 22.76 -4.90 13.45
C ASN A 307 21.70 -4.03 12.77
N ALA A 308 20.96 -4.60 11.83
CA ALA A 308 19.84 -3.91 11.18
C ALA A 308 18.78 -3.46 12.20
N PHE A 309 18.45 -4.31 13.17
CA PHE A 309 17.52 -3.97 14.25
C PHE A 309 18.06 -2.80 15.08
N LYS A 310 19.31 -2.89 15.52
CA LYS A 310 19.99 -1.84 16.31
C LYS A 310 19.97 -0.50 15.58
N GLU A 311 20.41 -0.49 14.31
CA GLU A 311 20.47 0.73 13.50
C GLU A 311 19.07 1.30 13.20
N SER A 312 18.06 0.44 13.02
CA SER A 312 16.66 0.89 12.87
C SER A 312 16.17 1.60 14.12
N MET A 313 16.39 1.02 15.32
CA MET A 313 15.93 1.64 16.57
C MET A 313 16.66 2.96 16.85
N ALA A 314 17.97 3.04 16.55
CA ALA A 314 18.73 4.28 16.67
C ALA A 314 18.18 5.37 15.75
N LEU A 315 17.91 5.05 14.48
CA LEU A 315 17.34 5.98 13.51
C LEU A 315 15.94 6.47 13.92
N TYR A 316 15.09 5.60 14.47
CA TYR A 316 13.76 6.01 14.97
C TYR A 316 13.87 6.98 16.14
N SER A 317 14.82 6.77 17.04
CA SER A 317 15.09 7.70 18.15
C SER A 317 15.56 9.07 17.66
N GLU A 318 16.47 9.11 16.69
CA GLU A 318 16.99 10.35 16.10
C GLU A 318 15.87 11.13 15.39
N LEU A 319 15.00 10.43 14.63
CA LEU A 319 13.86 11.05 13.97
C LEU A 319 12.84 11.56 14.98
N SER A 320 12.60 10.83 16.07
CA SER A 320 11.71 11.29 17.13
C SER A 320 12.22 12.53 17.86
N ALA A 321 13.55 12.70 17.91
CA ALA A 321 14.16 13.90 18.48
C ALA A 321 14.13 15.11 17.54
N SER A 322 14.14 14.90 16.22
CA SER A 322 14.31 15.96 15.21
C SER A 322 13.07 16.30 14.40
N ASN A 323 12.07 15.40 14.31
CA ASN A 323 10.86 15.58 13.52
C ASN A 323 9.61 15.40 14.38
N PRO A 324 8.87 16.49 14.70
CA PRO A 324 7.67 16.42 15.54
C PRO A 324 6.53 15.60 14.92
N ALA A 325 6.38 15.60 13.59
CA ALA A 325 5.35 14.82 12.89
C ALA A 325 5.65 13.32 13.01
N TRP A 326 6.90 12.94 12.75
CA TRP A 326 7.37 11.57 12.98
C TRP A 326 7.12 11.14 14.42
N LYS A 327 7.60 11.94 15.40
CA LYS A 327 7.46 11.62 16.82
C LYS A 327 6.02 11.31 17.19
N LYS A 328 5.09 12.20 16.83
CA LYS A 328 3.66 12.06 17.13
C LYS A 328 3.09 10.73 16.62
N VAL A 329 3.37 10.38 15.37
CA VAL A 329 2.83 9.16 14.75
C VAL A 329 3.57 7.93 15.27
N TYR A 330 4.90 7.99 15.40
CA TYR A 330 5.71 6.85 15.83
C TYR A 330 5.47 6.43 17.29
N GLU A 331 5.21 7.35 18.19
CA GLU A 331 4.86 7.04 19.58
C GLU A 331 3.59 6.17 19.68
N ASP A 332 2.56 6.49 18.91
CA ASP A 332 1.34 5.68 18.82
C ASP A 332 1.61 4.33 18.12
N TYR A 333 2.26 4.38 16.95
CA TYR A 333 2.64 3.18 16.17
C TYR A 333 3.46 2.19 17.00
N SER A 334 4.48 2.68 17.73
CA SER A 334 5.39 1.83 18.50
C SER A 334 4.70 1.20 19.71
N THR A 335 3.77 1.92 20.34
CA THR A 335 2.95 1.41 21.43
C THR A 335 2.01 0.32 20.91
N PHE A 336 1.29 0.60 19.84
CA PHE A 336 0.43 -0.40 19.20
C PHE A 336 1.22 -1.65 18.77
N ARG A 337 2.40 -1.47 18.15
CA ARG A 337 3.27 -2.60 17.74
C ARG A 337 3.64 -3.49 18.92
N ARG A 338 4.03 -2.90 20.06
CA ARG A 338 4.40 -3.66 21.26
C ARG A 338 3.23 -4.52 21.75
N ASP A 339 2.04 -3.95 21.83
CA ASP A 339 0.86 -4.62 22.35
C ASP A 339 0.34 -5.68 21.34
N ALA A 340 0.34 -5.37 20.06
CA ALA A 340 0.01 -6.32 19.00
C ALA A 340 0.98 -7.51 18.97
N ASN A 341 2.29 -7.27 19.08
CA ASN A 341 3.29 -8.34 19.12
C ASN A 341 3.10 -9.27 20.35
N LEU A 342 2.69 -8.73 21.48
CA LEU A 342 2.36 -9.55 22.67
C LEU A 342 1.21 -10.50 22.34
N TRP A 343 0.12 -10.01 21.71
CA TRP A 343 -1.03 -10.84 21.33
C TRP A 343 -0.65 -11.88 20.27
N PHE A 344 -0.02 -11.45 19.19
CA PHE A 344 0.36 -12.33 18.06
C PHE A 344 1.34 -13.43 18.47
N ARG A 345 2.16 -13.19 19.49
CA ARG A 345 3.08 -14.20 20.05
C ARG A 345 2.34 -15.42 20.60
N PHE A 346 1.19 -15.22 21.23
CA PHE A 346 0.40 -16.30 21.83
C PHE A 346 -0.61 -16.92 20.86
N THR A 347 -0.91 -16.26 19.76
CA THR A 347 -1.87 -16.72 18.76
C THR A 347 -1.16 -17.18 17.48
N GLU A 348 -1.05 -16.32 16.48
CA GLU A 348 -0.53 -16.68 15.17
C GLU A 348 0.87 -17.29 15.23
N ALA A 349 1.79 -16.67 15.93
CA ALA A 349 3.17 -17.18 15.97
C ALA A 349 3.26 -18.58 16.60
N ALA A 350 2.52 -18.82 17.69
CA ALA A 350 2.49 -20.14 18.34
C ALA A 350 1.78 -21.18 17.48
N PHE A 351 0.69 -20.80 16.79
CA PHE A 351 -0.03 -21.67 15.87
C PHE A 351 0.82 -22.02 14.66
N ASP A 352 1.42 -21.03 14.01
CA ASP A 352 2.25 -21.22 12.81
C ASP A 352 3.49 -22.06 13.12
N ASP A 353 4.17 -21.83 14.24
CA ASP A 353 5.32 -22.59 14.68
C ASP A 353 4.96 -24.09 14.85
N TYR A 354 3.83 -24.36 15.50
CA TYR A 354 3.32 -25.72 15.62
C TYR A 354 3.02 -26.35 14.26
N MET A 355 2.28 -25.64 13.39
CA MET A 355 1.91 -26.15 12.06
C MET A 355 3.11 -26.41 11.14
N GLN A 356 4.15 -25.57 11.23
CA GLN A 356 5.40 -25.78 10.47
C GLN A 356 6.21 -26.98 10.97
N SER A 357 6.11 -27.30 12.25
CA SER A 357 6.81 -28.43 12.87
C SER A 357 6.03 -29.75 12.77
N ALA A 358 4.71 -29.70 12.61
CA ALA A 358 3.84 -30.88 12.48
C ALA A 358 4.14 -31.66 11.21
N LYS A 359 4.32 -32.98 11.34
CA LYS A 359 4.41 -33.90 10.20
C LYS A 359 2.99 -34.19 9.71
N LEU A 360 2.62 -33.67 8.54
CA LEU A 360 1.38 -34.00 7.85
C LEU A 360 1.52 -35.28 7.05
#